data_69096ef99049cf89a3d0a900cffe2b40
#
_entry.id   69096ef99049cf89a3d0a900cffe2b40
#
_cell.length_a   1.000
_cell.length_b   1.000
_cell.length_c   1.000
_cell.angle_alpha   90.00
_cell.angle_beta   90.00
_cell.angle_gamma   90.00
#
_symmetry.space_group_name_H-M   'P 1'
#
loop_
_entity.id
_entity.type
_entity.pdbx_description
1 polymer ?
#
loop_
_entity_poly.entity_id
_entity_poly.type
_entity_poly.pdbx_seq_one_letter_code
_entity_poly.pdbx_strand_id
1 'polypeptide(L)'
;MSVSKSVVACVLGLAMTTGGAALAQTGDDPALKNMNACLSGTSPSSEAAFMTNLNPALNDPDRVAWCLFLYVNTNAATSGNNNALFETWASDNDTFQTNPVWPGPGSDVKPLRRPLLPNLKQQEPGGLTPFVLPFSSTQCQPGQLCVGEEVRRNKPTFDFIKDNKLYTRDGLRAYTKAITFPSDSIEVKANWVPASQLAQFLAGSGSPSNPSLYHLNTTVENGQTVQYALVSFHLISKMVPNWTWATFEHMNNPGRCDVIGCNDTFGANPPATAPHGNPGQQYPNCTKSAALSALFAGSKIDPAFTNYCLKGTQTDFTDAQGVQTRLGNSVTEQGFVDTASCITCHGRAAYSFATGGWSPNRVFLYNSTPIGPTGPLDPGQFWLYPQMDPMRPQNAPIFRATDFVWSIPFCAVDAAGNSRCVAK
;
A
#
# COMPACT_ATOMS: atom_id res chain seq x y z
N MET A 1 1.16 71.57 -15.40
CA MET A 1 0.89 70.79 -14.15
C MET A 1 0.97 69.28 -14.51
N SER A 2 2.11 68.68 -14.19
CA SER A 2 2.40 67.29 -14.48
C SER A 2 2.10 66.48 -13.24
N VAL A 3 1.23 65.47 -13.31
CA VAL A 3 0.91 64.53 -12.21
C VAL A 3 1.62 63.23 -12.51
N SER A 4 2.69 63.02 -11.76
CA SER A 4 3.43 61.74 -11.70
C SER A 4 2.60 60.68 -11.01
N LYS A 5 2.32 59.54 -11.68
CA LYS A 5 1.73 58.35 -11.07
C LYS A 5 2.89 57.39 -10.70
N SER A 6 3.19 57.32 -9.41
CA SER A 6 4.08 56.29 -8.88
C SER A 6 3.35 54.96 -8.80
N VAL A 7 3.85 53.98 -9.55
CA VAL A 7 3.41 52.58 -9.46
C VAL A 7 4.25 51.91 -8.36
N VAL A 8 3.60 51.57 -7.25
CA VAL A 8 4.22 50.72 -6.20
C VAL A 8 4.05 49.27 -6.62
N ALA A 9 5.13 48.63 -7.02
CA ALA A 9 5.18 47.21 -7.28
C ALA A 9 5.32 46.49 -5.93
N CYS A 10 4.23 45.84 -5.48
CA CYS A 10 4.27 44.88 -4.37
C CYS A 10 4.89 43.58 -4.88
N VAL A 11 6.16 43.37 -4.59
CA VAL A 11 6.82 42.07 -4.79
C VAL A 11 6.45 41.21 -3.58
N LEU A 12 5.43 40.36 -3.74
CA LEU A 12 5.22 39.24 -2.82
C LEU A 12 6.31 38.20 -3.05
N GLY A 13 7.31 38.22 -2.17
CA GLY A 13 8.28 37.14 -2.06
C GLY A 13 7.61 35.89 -1.52
N LEU A 14 7.18 34.99 -2.40
CA LEU A 14 6.89 33.61 -2.01
C LEU A 14 8.22 32.94 -1.69
N ALA A 15 8.55 32.83 -0.41
CA ALA A 15 9.60 31.93 0.05
C ALA A 15 9.10 30.48 -0.19
N MET A 16 9.38 29.93 -1.37
CA MET A 16 9.28 28.49 -1.58
C MET A 16 10.42 27.85 -0.78
N THR A 17 10.05 27.29 0.36
CA THR A 17 10.92 26.36 1.07
C THR A 17 11.08 25.14 0.15
N THR A 18 12.26 24.96 -0.42
CA THR A 18 12.69 23.76 -1.12
C THR A 18 12.76 22.61 -0.12
N GLY A 19 11.61 22.04 0.18
CA GLY A 19 11.50 20.80 0.94
C GLY A 19 11.83 19.64 0.01
N GLY A 20 13.11 19.37 -0.24
CA GLY A 20 13.52 18.03 -0.61
C GLY A 20 13.04 17.13 0.54
N ALA A 21 12.15 16.18 0.24
CA ALA A 21 11.66 15.22 1.22
C ALA A 21 12.83 14.36 1.73
N ALA A 22 13.57 14.88 2.71
CA ALA A 22 14.47 14.09 3.51
C ALA A 22 13.57 13.27 4.44
N LEU A 23 13.57 11.96 4.27
CA LEU A 23 12.96 11.04 5.21
C LEU A 23 13.63 11.25 6.57
N ALA A 24 12.92 11.80 7.52
CA ALA A 24 13.46 12.17 8.83
C ALA A 24 13.51 10.95 9.76
N GLN A 25 14.34 9.98 9.40
CA GLN A 25 14.91 9.04 10.37
C GLN A 25 16.35 9.46 10.61
N THR A 26 16.83 9.23 11.84
CA THR A 26 18.16 9.68 12.29
C THR A 26 19.23 9.36 11.25
N GLY A 27 20.00 10.35 10.82
CA GLY A 27 20.85 10.34 9.62
C GLY A 27 21.98 9.30 9.54
N ASP A 28 21.97 8.28 10.40
CA ASP A 28 22.96 7.23 10.48
C ASP A 28 22.42 5.81 10.15
N ASP A 29 21.13 5.67 9.79
CA ASP A 29 20.59 4.38 9.36
C ASP A 29 21.18 3.97 7.99
N PRO A 30 21.97 2.85 7.91
CA PRO A 30 22.58 2.42 6.65
C PRO A 30 21.55 2.07 5.56
N ALA A 31 20.37 1.58 5.95
CA ALA A 31 19.31 1.22 5.00
C ALA A 31 18.74 2.48 4.35
N LEU A 32 18.55 3.55 5.14
CA LEU A 32 18.11 4.84 4.65
C LEU A 32 19.15 5.50 3.73
N LYS A 33 20.45 5.39 4.07
CA LYS A 33 21.53 5.86 3.19
C LYS A 33 21.53 5.15 1.84
N ASN A 34 21.33 3.83 1.84
CA ASN A 34 21.24 3.05 0.60
C ASN A 34 20.01 3.41 -0.23
N MET A 35 18.86 3.63 0.40
CA MET A 35 17.67 4.10 -0.30
C MET A 35 17.89 5.49 -0.92
N ASN A 36 18.46 6.43 -0.18
CA ASN A 36 18.76 7.76 -0.68
C ASN A 36 19.78 7.72 -1.83
N ALA A 37 20.78 6.85 -1.77
CA ALA A 37 21.74 6.64 -2.87
C ALA A 37 21.04 6.04 -4.11
N CYS A 38 20.12 5.11 -3.92
CA CYS A 38 19.30 4.56 -4.99
C CYS A 38 18.43 5.63 -5.66
N LEU A 39 17.80 6.48 -4.86
CA LEU A 39 16.96 7.59 -5.34
C LEU A 39 17.77 8.69 -6.00
N SER A 40 18.93 9.04 -5.47
CA SER A 40 19.81 10.10 -6.02
C SER A 40 20.41 9.73 -7.39
N GLY A 41 20.58 8.45 -7.65
CA GLY A 41 21.01 7.99 -8.99
C GLY A 41 19.96 8.25 -10.08
N THR A 42 18.77 8.77 -9.74
CA THR A 42 17.75 9.25 -10.69
C THR A 42 18.03 10.69 -11.19
N SER A 43 19.10 11.34 -10.73
CA SER A 43 19.41 12.71 -11.11
C SER A 43 19.76 12.80 -12.59
N PRO A 44 19.03 13.60 -13.37
CA PRO A 44 19.34 13.86 -14.77
C PRO A 44 20.55 14.78 -14.90
N SER A 45 21.18 14.76 -16.06
CA SER A 45 22.25 15.67 -16.45
C SER A 45 21.83 17.16 -16.37
N SER A 46 22.77 18.06 -16.34
CA SER A 46 22.68 19.48 -15.96
C SER A 46 21.54 20.33 -16.57
N GLU A 47 20.97 19.96 -17.69
CA GLU A 47 19.82 20.63 -18.31
C GLU A 47 18.52 20.28 -17.60
N ALA A 48 18.50 19.18 -16.91
CA ALA A 48 17.41 18.75 -16.05
C ALA A 48 17.44 19.36 -14.64
N ALA A 49 18.45 20.17 -14.29
CA ALA A 49 18.47 20.90 -13.02
C ALA A 49 17.28 21.86 -12.87
N PHE A 50 16.70 22.33 -13.98
CA PHE A 50 15.43 23.09 -13.96
C PHE A 50 14.23 22.20 -13.64
N MET A 51 14.29 20.91 -13.96
CA MET A 51 13.28 19.89 -13.67
C MET A 51 13.54 19.16 -12.35
N THR A 52 14.64 19.48 -11.63
CA THR A 52 15.03 18.83 -10.36
C THR A 52 14.09 19.11 -9.19
N ASN A 53 13.08 19.95 -9.37
CA ASN A 53 11.99 20.10 -8.41
C ASN A 53 10.87 19.04 -8.59
N LEU A 54 10.94 18.20 -9.62
CA LEU A 54 9.98 17.12 -9.78
C LEU A 54 10.35 15.96 -8.85
N ASN A 55 9.39 15.54 -8.03
CA ASN A 55 9.56 14.40 -7.14
C ASN A 55 9.96 13.17 -7.97
N PRO A 56 11.05 12.45 -7.62
CA PRO A 56 11.49 11.26 -8.34
C PRO A 56 10.38 10.23 -8.58
N ALA A 57 9.43 10.13 -7.66
CA ALA A 57 8.29 9.24 -7.76
C ALA A 57 7.35 9.54 -8.94
N LEU A 58 7.33 10.77 -9.45
CA LEU A 58 6.54 11.15 -10.61
C LEU A 58 7.26 10.89 -11.94
N ASN A 59 8.60 10.91 -11.93
CA ASN A 59 9.41 10.77 -13.13
C ASN A 59 9.80 9.32 -13.43
N ASP A 60 10.08 8.53 -12.40
CA ASP A 60 10.55 7.16 -12.52
C ASP A 60 9.95 6.32 -11.35
N PRO A 61 8.61 6.14 -11.36
CA PRO A 61 7.92 5.50 -10.24
C PRO A 61 8.35 4.05 -10.02
N ASP A 62 8.67 3.31 -11.08
CA ASP A 62 9.08 1.91 -10.96
C ASP A 62 10.46 1.80 -10.29
N ARG A 63 11.39 2.69 -10.62
CA ARG A 63 12.67 2.76 -9.92
C ARG A 63 12.49 3.11 -8.45
N VAL A 64 11.66 4.12 -8.15
CA VAL A 64 11.37 4.50 -6.76
C VAL A 64 10.74 3.33 -6.00
N ALA A 65 9.82 2.61 -6.63
CA ALA A 65 9.23 1.40 -6.03
C ALA A 65 10.30 0.36 -5.67
N TRP A 66 11.28 0.12 -6.55
CA TRP A 66 12.38 -0.80 -6.27
C TRP A 66 13.35 -0.27 -5.20
N CYS A 67 13.62 1.03 -5.16
CA CYS A 67 14.43 1.62 -4.09
C CYS A 67 13.76 1.46 -2.72
N LEU A 68 12.45 1.71 -2.65
CA LEU A 68 11.65 1.48 -1.45
C LEU A 68 11.57 -0.01 -1.10
N PHE A 69 11.43 -0.88 -2.11
CA PHE A 69 11.46 -2.34 -1.91
C PHE A 69 12.74 -2.80 -1.21
N LEU A 70 13.89 -2.36 -1.70
CA LEU A 70 15.18 -2.69 -1.08
C LEU A 70 15.28 -2.16 0.34
N TYR A 71 14.78 -0.95 0.58
CA TYR A 71 14.75 -0.34 1.91
C TYR A 71 13.91 -1.13 2.90
N VAL A 72 12.64 -1.37 2.58
CA VAL A 72 11.70 -2.02 3.51
C VAL A 72 12.06 -3.49 3.77
N ASN A 73 12.76 -4.13 2.83
CA ASN A 73 13.19 -5.52 2.91
C ASN A 73 14.64 -5.70 3.38
N THR A 74 15.35 -4.63 3.76
CA THR A 74 16.66 -4.74 4.38
C THR A 74 16.56 -5.61 5.64
N ASN A 75 17.52 -6.53 5.83
CA ASN A 75 17.55 -7.35 7.03
C ASN A 75 17.59 -6.45 8.27
N ALA A 76 16.58 -6.60 9.12
CA ALA A 76 16.59 -5.94 10.41
C ALA A 76 17.73 -6.53 11.27
N ALA A 77 18.53 -5.66 11.87
CA ALA A 77 19.70 -6.07 12.69
C ALA A 77 19.29 -6.67 14.04
N THR A 78 18.29 -7.55 14.04
CA THR A 78 17.78 -8.23 15.23
C THR A 78 18.42 -9.61 15.36
N SER A 79 18.87 -9.93 16.54
CA SER A 79 19.60 -11.14 16.85
C SER A 79 18.85 -12.41 16.39
N GLY A 80 19.32 -13.04 15.33
CA GLY A 80 19.00 -14.43 15.00
C GLY A 80 17.83 -14.68 14.04
N ASN A 81 17.05 -13.66 13.64
CA ASN A 81 15.96 -13.80 12.67
C ASN A 81 16.26 -13.02 11.38
N ASN A 82 15.92 -13.59 10.22
CA ASN A 82 16.05 -12.95 8.92
C ASN A 82 14.87 -11.99 8.62
N ASN A 83 14.30 -11.36 9.64
CA ASN A 83 13.17 -10.45 9.45
C ASN A 83 13.57 -9.27 8.58
N ALA A 84 12.72 -8.93 7.64
CA ALA A 84 12.83 -7.69 6.89
C ALA A 84 12.53 -6.48 7.79
N LEU A 85 13.03 -5.31 7.44
CA LEU A 85 12.84 -4.09 8.22
C LEU A 85 11.35 -3.79 8.46
N PHE A 86 10.48 -3.97 7.45
CA PHE A 86 9.05 -3.71 7.61
C PHE A 86 8.39 -4.61 8.64
N GLU A 87 8.91 -5.82 8.88
CA GLU A 87 8.36 -6.76 9.87
C GLU A 87 8.57 -6.28 11.32
N THR A 88 9.49 -5.34 11.52
CA THR A 88 9.73 -4.69 12.81
C THR A 88 8.85 -3.45 13.03
N TRP A 89 8.07 -3.05 12.03
CA TRP A 89 7.21 -1.88 12.11
C TRP A 89 5.89 -2.18 12.82
N ALA A 90 5.20 -1.11 13.23
CA ALA A 90 3.92 -1.25 13.91
C ALA A 90 2.84 -1.86 13.00
N SER A 91 2.24 -2.95 13.45
CA SER A 91 1.06 -3.56 12.83
C SER A 91 -0.22 -2.81 13.16
N ASP A 92 -1.34 -3.24 12.58
CA ASP A 92 -2.66 -2.77 12.98
C ASP A 92 -2.92 -3.09 14.46
N ASN A 93 -2.48 -4.26 14.95
CA ASN A 93 -2.61 -4.64 16.36
C ASN A 93 -1.84 -3.70 17.30
N ASP A 94 -0.66 -3.25 16.90
CA ASP A 94 0.16 -2.34 17.71
C ASP A 94 -0.39 -0.91 17.71
N THR A 95 -1.05 -0.53 16.62
CA THR A 95 -1.51 0.84 16.39
C THR A 95 -2.92 1.09 16.88
N PHE A 96 -3.86 0.15 16.63
CA PHE A 96 -5.29 0.35 16.91
C PHE A 96 -5.72 -0.38 18.16
N GLN A 97 -5.07 -0.06 19.27
CA GLN A 97 -5.39 -0.51 20.61
C GLN A 97 -5.55 0.68 21.56
N THR A 98 -6.06 0.46 22.76
CA THR A 98 -6.31 1.52 23.75
C THR A 98 -5.06 2.36 24.06
N ASN A 99 -3.89 1.73 24.06
CA ASN A 99 -2.60 2.37 24.26
C ASN A 99 -1.65 1.94 23.13
N PRO A 100 -1.59 2.65 21.99
CA PRO A 100 -0.68 2.32 20.91
C PRO A 100 0.78 2.28 21.37
N VAL A 101 1.47 1.19 21.07
CA VAL A 101 2.87 0.98 21.44
C VAL A 101 3.67 0.65 20.20
N TRP A 102 4.79 1.36 20.00
CA TRP A 102 5.74 0.98 18.96
C TRP A 102 6.36 -0.38 19.30
N PRO A 103 6.28 -1.36 18.41
CA PRO A 103 6.86 -2.66 18.68
C PRO A 103 8.37 -2.58 18.82
N GLY A 104 8.93 -3.42 19.66
CA GLY A 104 10.38 -3.61 19.72
C GLY A 104 10.92 -4.38 18.51
N PRO A 105 12.23 -4.42 18.33
CA PRO A 105 12.85 -5.27 17.32
C PRO A 105 12.47 -6.75 17.56
N GLY A 106 12.07 -7.44 16.47
CA GLY A 106 11.66 -8.85 16.52
C GLY A 106 10.19 -9.10 16.82
N SER A 107 9.31 -8.13 16.52
CA SER A 107 7.86 -8.37 16.60
C SER A 107 7.43 -9.47 15.64
N ASP A 108 6.68 -10.45 16.15
CA ASP A 108 6.17 -11.58 15.36
C ASP A 108 5.15 -11.11 14.33
N VAL A 109 5.17 -11.73 13.15
CA VAL A 109 4.10 -11.60 12.15
C VAL A 109 2.84 -12.25 12.70
N LYS A 110 1.76 -11.50 12.80
CA LYS A 110 0.43 -11.96 13.22
C LYS A 110 -0.61 -11.62 12.17
N PRO A 111 -0.58 -12.31 11.01
CA PRO A 111 -1.46 -11.96 9.92
C PRO A 111 -2.92 -12.32 10.24
N LEU A 112 -3.84 -11.42 9.89
CA LEU A 112 -5.26 -11.74 9.86
C LEU A 112 -5.52 -12.70 8.70
N ARG A 113 -5.96 -13.92 9.01
CA ARG A 113 -6.19 -14.95 8.00
C ARG A 113 -7.56 -14.79 7.38
N ARG A 114 -7.62 -14.88 6.05
CA ARG A 114 -8.86 -15.02 5.30
C ARG A 114 -8.79 -16.22 4.34
N PRO A 115 -9.92 -16.89 4.08
CA PRO A 115 -9.98 -17.91 3.04
C PRO A 115 -9.61 -17.35 1.67
N LEU A 116 -8.74 -18.03 0.94
CA LEU A 116 -8.63 -17.87 -0.49
C LEU A 116 -9.74 -18.71 -1.13
N LEU A 117 -10.64 -18.06 -1.85
CA LEU A 117 -11.72 -18.74 -2.54
C LEU A 117 -11.18 -19.30 -3.86
N PRO A 118 -11.01 -20.62 -4.01
CA PRO A 118 -10.37 -21.21 -5.19
C PRO A 118 -11.08 -20.88 -6.51
N ASN A 119 -12.38 -20.61 -6.47
CA ASN A 119 -13.20 -20.35 -7.64
C ASN A 119 -13.17 -18.89 -8.11
N LEU A 120 -12.57 -17.96 -7.37
CA LEU A 120 -12.47 -16.55 -7.79
C LEU A 120 -11.40 -16.34 -8.88
N LYS A 121 -10.50 -17.30 -9.06
CA LYS A 121 -9.53 -17.28 -10.17
C LYS A 121 -10.18 -17.54 -11.55
N GLN A 122 -11.42 -18.01 -11.59
CA GLN A 122 -12.14 -18.43 -12.82
C GLN A 122 -13.32 -17.52 -13.17
N GLN A 123 -13.40 -16.32 -12.60
CA GLN A 123 -14.52 -15.45 -12.95
C GLN A 123 -14.37 -14.87 -14.34
N GLU A 124 -15.42 -15.15 -15.14
CA GLU A 124 -15.69 -14.48 -16.40
C GLU A 124 -15.71 -12.94 -16.19
N PRO A 125 -15.21 -12.15 -17.15
CA PRO A 125 -15.35 -10.71 -17.12
C PRO A 125 -16.83 -10.31 -16.94
N GLY A 126 -17.12 -9.60 -15.85
CA GLY A 126 -18.49 -9.17 -15.51
C GLY A 126 -19.25 -10.03 -14.51
N GLY A 127 -18.67 -11.12 -14.01
CA GLY A 127 -19.25 -11.90 -12.91
C GLY A 127 -19.22 -11.15 -11.59
N LEU A 128 -20.40 -10.84 -11.03
CA LEU A 128 -20.55 -10.21 -9.72
C LEU A 128 -20.27 -11.24 -8.62
N THR A 129 -19.05 -11.30 -8.10
CA THR A 129 -18.84 -11.96 -6.81
C THR A 129 -19.03 -10.96 -5.68
N PRO A 130 -19.62 -11.41 -4.57
CA PRO A 130 -19.61 -10.59 -3.37
C PRO A 130 -18.16 -10.27 -3.00
N PHE A 131 -17.83 -8.98 -2.94
CA PHE A 131 -16.58 -8.50 -2.39
C PHE A 131 -16.49 -8.99 -0.95
N VAL A 132 -15.63 -9.97 -0.71
CA VAL A 132 -15.31 -10.39 0.66
C VAL A 132 -14.34 -9.36 1.18
N LEU A 133 -14.83 -8.50 2.06
CA LEU A 133 -13.98 -7.52 2.74
C LEU A 133 -12.78 -8.26 3.36
N PRO A 134 -11.56 -7.71 3.25
CA PRO A 134 -10.37 -8.31 3.84
C PRO A 134 -10.50 -8.57 5.34
N PHE A 135 -11.48 -7.97 5.99
CA PHE A 135 -11.80 -8.10 7.41
C PHE A 135 -13.11 -8.88 7.68
N SER A 136 -13.59 -9.68 6.73
CA SER A 136 -14.74 -10.55 7.02
C SER A 136 -14.30 -11.57 8.07
N SER A 137 -15.14 -11.76 9.08
CA SER A 137 -14.94 -12.68 10.21
C SER A 137 -15.00 -14.17 9.82
N THR A 138 -14.90 -14.49 8.55
CA THR A 138 -14.85 -15.88 8.08
C THR A 138 -13.51 -16.47 8.47
N GLN A 139 -13.51 -17.18 9.60
CA GLN A 139 -12.32 -17.87 10.07
C GLN A 139 -11.93 -18.96 9.05
N CYS A 140 -10.63 -19.10 8.86
CA CYS A 140 -10.09 -20.20 8.07
C CYS A 140 -10.44 -21.53 8.72
N GLN A 141 -11.08 -22.40 7.94
CA GLN A 141 -11.40 -23.76 8.40
C GLN A 141 -10.18 -24.67 8.28
N PRO A 142 -10.05 -25.69 9.13
CA PRO A 142 -8.99 -26.67 8.98
C PRO A 142 -8.94 -27.27 7.56
N GLY A 143 -7.75 -27.29 6.96
CA GLY A 143 -7.55 -27.79 5.58
C GLY A 143 -7.93 -26.79 4.46
N GLN A 144 -8.52 -25.64 4.80
CA GLN A 144 -8.81 -24.59 3.83
C GLN A 144 -7.53 -23.79 3.53
N LEU A 145 -7.33 -23.49 2.25
CA LEU A 145 -6.25 -22.55 1.86
C LEU A 145 -6.56 -21.16 2.39
N CYS A 146 -5.64 -20.62 3.17
CA CYS A 146 -5.78 -19.31 3.79
C CYS A 146 -4.61 -18.41 3.44
N VAL A 147 -4.93 -17.15 3.23
CA VAL A 147 -3.94 -16.09 3.13
C VAL A 147 -4.04 -15.21 4.37
N GLY A 148 -2.91 -14.96 4.97
CA GLY A 148 -2.78 -13.96 6.03
C GLY A 148 -2.52 -12.59 5.41
N GLU A 149 -3.29 -11.58 5.82
CA GLU A 149 -3.04 -10.19 5.47
C GLU A 149 -2.53 -9.44 6.70
N GLU A 150 -1.51 -8.62 6.51
CA GLU A 150 -0.91 -7.81 7.54
C GLU A 150 -0.54 -6.44 7.00
N VAL A 151 -0.93 -5.39 7.72
CA VAL A 151 -0.51 -4.02 7.43
C VAL A 151 0.53 -3.60 8.46
N ARG A 152 1.67 -3.13 7.99
CA ARG A 152 2.75 -2.57 8.79
C ARG A 152 3.04 -1.14 8.37
N ARG A 153 3.32 -0.28 9.33
CA ARG A 153 3.61 1.14 9.09
C ARG A 153 4.87 1.57 9.78
N ASN A 154 5.66 2.42 9.11
CA ASN A 154 6.89 2.95 9.67
C ASN A 154 6.61 3.93 10.83
N LYS A 155 7.68 4.32 11.53
CA LYS A 155 7.59 5.15 12.74
C LYS A 155 6.89 6.50 12.50
N PRO A 156 7.18 7.26 11.44
CA PRO A 156 6.48 8.51 11.14
C PRO A 156 4.96 8.33 10.98
N THR A 157 4.52 7.27 10.27
CA THR A 157 3.11 6.95 10.09
C THR A 157 2.45 6.60 11.43
N PHE A 158 3.10 5.75 12.22
CA PHE A 158 2.63 5.34 13.54
C PHE A 158 2.49 6.53 14.49
N ASP A 159 3.53 7.37 14.59
CA ASP A 159 3.53 8.53 15.47
C ASP A 159 2.43 9.52 15.08
N PHE A 160 2.27 9.79 13.78
CA PHE A 160 1.21 10.66 13.30
C PHE A 160 -0.19 10.18 13.73
N ILE A 161 -0.48 8.88 13.61
CA ILE A 161 -1.75 8.28 14.05
C ILE A 161 -1.91 8.42 15.57
N LYS A 162 -0.86 8.07 16.33
CA LYS A 162 -0.87 8.08 17.79
C LYS A 162 -1.02 9.50 18.36
N ASP A 163 -0.17 10.42 17.94
CA ASP A 163 -0.10 11.76 18.51
C ASP A 163 -1.36 12.59 18.21
N ASN A 164 -1.99 12.33 17.06
CA ASN A 164 -3.26 12.94 16.69
C ASN A 164 -4.49 12.14 17.15
N LYS A 165 -4.31 11.06 17.92
CA LYS A 165 -5.38 10.19 18.42
C LYS A 165 -6.28 9.60 17.32
N LEU A 166 -5.76 9.43 16.11
CA LEU A 166 -6.52 8.90 14.98
C LEU A 166 -6.79 7.39 15.10
N TYR A 167 -6.22 6.74 16.10
CA TYR A 167 -6.45 5.34 16.43
C TYR A 167 -7.76 5.10 17.19
N THR A 168 -8.51 6.15 17.60
CA THR A 168 -9.81 6.03 18.27
C THR A 168 -10.91 6.71 17.48
N ARG A 169 -12.14 6.20 17.60
CA ARG A 169 -13.32 6.82 16.97
C ARG A 169 -13.61 8.22 17.52
N ASP A 170 -13.41 8.42 18.81
CA ASP A 170 -13.59 9.73 19.45
C ASP A 170 -12.51 10.72 19.01
N GLY A 171 -11.26 10.27 18.87
CA GLY A 171 -10.18 11.09 18.32
C GLY A 171 -10.47 11.50 16.88
N LEU A 172 -10.90 10.57 16.03
CA LEU A 172 -11.31 10.85 14.66
C LEU A 172 -12.48 11.84 14.60
N ARG A 173 -13.46 11.70 15.48
CA ARG A 173 -14.59 12.63 15.57
C ARG A 173 -14.13 14.04 15.97
N ALA A 174 -13.23 14.15 16.94
CA ALA A 174 -12.74 15.42 17.50
C ALA A 174 -11.68 16.10 16.62
N TYR A 175 -11.01 15.36 15.73
CA TYR A 175 -9.95 15.93 14.89
C TYR A 175 -10.55 16.94 13.89
N THR A 176 -10.07 18.18 13.89
CA THR A 176 -10.67 19.28 13.12
C THR A 176 -9.91 19.68 11.85
N LYS A 177 -8.67 19.21 11.73
CA LYS A 177 -7.81 19.50 10.58
C LYS A 177 -8.00 18.47 9.47
N ALA A 178 -7.50 18.75 8.27
CA ALA A 178 -7.31 17.71 7.25
C ALA A 178 -6.31 16.67 7.76
N ILE A 179 -6.63 15.39 7.58
CA ILE A 179 -5.66 14.32 7.83
C ILE A 179 -4.72 14.30 6.63
N THR A 180 -3.45 14.57 6.88
CA THR A 180 -2.38 14.55 5.88
C THR A 180 -1.15 13.97 6.54
N PHE A 181 -0.74 12.80 6.10
CA PHE A 181 0.43 12.11 6.65
C PHE A 181 1.74 12.83 6.30
N PRO A 182 2.77 12.68 7.14
CA PRO A 182 4.13 13.12 6.81
C PRO A 182 4.62 12.51 5.50
N SER A 183 5.45 13.25 4.76
CA SER A 183 5.96 12.81 3.45
C SER A 183 6.89 11.59 3.51
N ASP A 184 7.39 11.26 4.69
CA ASP A 184 8.21 10.09 4.99
C ASP A 184 7.39 8.88 5.49
N SER A 185 6.07 8.98 5.44
CA SER A 185 5.17 7.86 5.76
C SER A 185 5.28 6.75 4.74
N ILE A 186 5.40 5.51 5.23
CA ILE A 186 5.45 4.29 4.42
C ILE A 186 4.57 3.23 5.09
N GLU A 187 3.76 2.53 4.28
CA GLU A 187 3.02 1.35 4.72
C GLU A 187 3.28 0.17 3.78
N VAL A 188 3.30 -1.02 4.36
CA VAL A 188 3.38 -2.30 3.66
C VAL A 188 2.15 -3.13 4.02
N LYS A 189 1.42 -3.61 3.01
CA LYS A 189 0.39 -4.63 3.18
C LYS A 189 0.93 -5.94 2.62
N ALA A 190 1.27 -6.87 3.51
CA ALA A 190 1.87 -8.15 3.18
C ALA A 190 0.82 -9.27 3.12
N ASN A 191 0.98 -10.21 2.18
CA ASN A 191 0.17 -11.40 2.07
C ASN A 191 1.04 -12.64 2.33
N TRP A 192 0.62 -13.42 3.30
CA TRP A 192 1.33 -14.57 3.80
C TRP A 192 0.53 -15.86 3.60
N VAL A 193 1.20 -16.91 3.14
CA VAL A 193 0.62 -18.26 3.05
C VAL A 193 1.42 -19.17 3.98
N PRO A 194 0.78 -20.02 4.81
CA PRO A 194 1.52 -21.03 5.55
C PRO A 194 2.40 -21.84 4.60
N ALA A 195 3.68 -21.98 4.91
CA ALA A 195 4.63 -22.68 4.05
C ALA A 195 4.18 -24.12 3.74
N SER A 196 3.46 -24.75 4.67
CA SER A 196 2.84 -26.06 4.50
C SER A 196 1.69 -26.08 3.47
N GLN A 197 1.12 -24.92 3.12
CA GLN A 197 0.03 -24.77 2.15
C GLN A 197 0.51 -24.24 0.78
N LEU A 198 1.80 -23.99 0.59
CA LEU A 198 2.34 -23.49 -0.69
C LEU A 198 1.97 -24.40 -1.87
N ALA A 199 2.03 -25.71 -1.71
CA ALA A 199 1.66 -26.64 -2.77
C ALA A 199 0.18 -26.49 -3.18
N GLN A 200 -0.70 -26.23 -2.22
CA GLN A 200 -2.11 -25.96 -2.48
C GLN A 200 -2.32 -24.58 -3.13
N PHE A 201 -1.59 -23.57 -2.67
CA PHE A 201 -1.64 -22.22 -3.25
C PHE A 201 -1.19 -22.19 -4.71
N LEU A 202 -0.19 -22.99 -5.06
CA LEU A 202 0.39 -23.08 -6.41
C LEU A 202 -0.27 -24.19 -7.26
N ALA A 203 -1.29 -24.86 -6.76
CA ALA A 203 -1.93 -25.97 -7.47
C ALA A 203 -2.43 -25.54 -8.86
N GLY A 204 -2.08 -26.33 -9.87
CA GLY A 204 -2.46 -26.09 -11.26
C GLY A 204 -1.59 -25.07 -12.00
N SER A 205 -0.67 -24.37 -11.34
CA SER A 205 0.21 -23.39 -11.99
C SER A 205 1.44 -24.01 -12.65
N GLY A 206 1.84 -25.20 -12.24
CA GLY A 206 3.13 -25.80 -12.63
C GLY A 206 4.34 -25.23 -11.90
N SER A 207 4.15 -24.29 -10.97
CA SER A 207 5.23 -23.66 -10.21
C SER A 207 5.75 -24.55 -9.10
N PRO A 208 7.07 -24.49 -8.78
CA PRO A 208 7.64 -25.26 -7.68
C PRO A 208 7.15 -24.73 -6.34
N SER A 209 6.73 -25.62 -5.45
CA SER A 209 6.25 -25.30 -4.09
C SER A 209 7.36 -25.32 -3.04
N ASN A 210 8.59 -24.99 -3.43
CA ASN A 210 9.73 -24.96 -2.51
C ASN A 210 9.69 -23.69 -1.64
N PRO A 211 9.51 -23.81 -0.31
CA PRO A 211 9.48 -22.66 0.58
C PRO A 211 10.76 -21.81 0.59
N SER A 212 11.93 -22.42 0.32
CA SER A 212 13.21 -21.69 0.30
C SER A 212 13.33 -20.63 -0.80
N LEU A 213 12.40 -20.63 -1.76
CA LEU A 213 12.33 -19.58 -2.80
C LEU A 213 11.64 -18.31 -2.31
N TYR A 214 10.97 -18.38 -1.15
CA TYR A 214 10.17 -17.29 -0.57
C TYR A 214 10.88 -16.68 0.62
N HIS A 215 10.67 -15.42 0.85
CA HIS A 215 10.96 -14.85 2.15
C HIS A 215 10.03 -15.48 3.19
N LEU A 216 10.62 -16.01 4.25
CA LEU A 216 9.89 -16.76 5.29
C LEU A 216 9.94 -16.00 6.61
N ASN A 217 8.79 -15.90 7.25
CA ASN A 217 8.69 -15.51 8.65
C ASN A 217 8.25 -16.72 9.50
N THR A 218 8.78 -16.79 10.70
CA THR A 218 8.44 -17.86 11.66
C THR A 218 7.77 -17.25 12.88
N THR A 219 6.56 -17.71 13.19
CA THR A 219 5.80 -17.26 14.36
C THR A 219 5.31 -18.46 15.19
N VAL A 220 4.84 -18.20 16.40
CA VAL A 220 4.25 -19.22 17.28
C VAL A 220 2.75 -19.01 17.35
N GLU A 221 1.97 -20.01 16.94
CA GLU A 221 0.52 -20.01 16.99
C GLU A 221 0.04 -21.23 17.78
N ASN A 222 -0.77 -21.00 18.81
CA ASN A 222 -1.28 -22.06 19.68
C ASN A 222 -0.17 -22.99 20.23
N GLY A 223 1.01 -22.43 20.51
CA GLY A 223 2.17 -23.18 21.00
C GLY A 223 2.94 -23.97 19.93
N GLN A 224 2.56 -23.86 18.66
CA GLN A 224 3.27 -24.51 17.54
C GLN A 224 4.01 -23.48 16.70
N THR A 225 5.19 -23.83 16.25
CA THR A 225 5.96 -23.03 15.30
C THR A 225 5.35 -23.14 13.91
N VAL A 226 4.96 -22.01 13.33
CA VAL A 226 4.39 -21.92 11.97
C VAL A 226 5.30 -21.02 11.13
N GLN A 227 5.65 -21.50 9.94
CA GLN A 227 6.34 -20.69 8.93
C GLN A 227 5.34 -20.16 7.92
N TYR A 228 5.49 -18.89 7.61
CA TYR A 228 4.72 -18.19 6.59
C TYR A 228 5.63 -17.77 5.43
N ALA A 229 5.19 -18.03 4.21
CA ALA A 229 5.83 -17.55 2.99
C ALA A 229 5.16 -16.26 2.52
N LEU A 230 5.93 -15.22 2.29
CA LEU A 230 5.45 -13.98 1.70
C LEU A 230 5.15 -14.23 0.21
N VAL A 231 3.90 -14.12 -0.20
CA VAL A 231 3.53 -14.39 -1.60
C VAL A 231 3.32 -13.12 -2.42
N SER A 232 2.90 -12.04 -1.77
CA SER A 232 2.76 -10.73 -2.41
C SER A 232 2.71 -9.62 -1.36
N PHE A 233 2.93 -8.38 -1.80
CA PHE A 233 2.68 -7.22 -0.95
C PHE A 233 2.49 -5.94 -1.75
N HIS A 234 1.73 -5.02 -1.17
CA HIS A 234 1.66 -3.63 -1.60
C HIS A 234 2.61 -2.79 -0.77
N LEU A 235 3.27 -1.87 -1.43
CA LEU A 235 4.17 -0.90 -0.82
C LEU A 235 3.71 0.50 -1.21
N ILE A 236 3.42 1.32 -0.21
CA ILE A 236 2.94 2.68 -0.43
C ILE A 236 3.78 3.69 0.35
N SER A 237 3.98 4.87 -0.23
CA SER A 237 4.72 5.96 0.40
C SER A 237 4.11 7.32 0.10
N LYS A 238 4.11 8.20 1.10
CA LYS A 238 3.58 9.58 1.00
C LYS A 238 4.54 10.55 0.32
N MET A 239 5.48 10.08 -0.49
CA MET A 239 6.42 10.94 -1.22
C MET A 239 5.74 11.95 -2.15
N VAL A 240 4.51 11.66 -2.58
CA VAL A 240 3.64 12.54 -3.39
C VAL A 240 2.26 12.67 -2.73
N PRO A 241 1.49 13.73 -3.04
CA PRO A 241 0.19 13.98 -2.40
C PRO A 241 -0.79 12.81 -2.47
N ASN A 242 -0.87 12.10 -3.61
CA ASN A 242 -1.74 10.95 -3.82
C ASN A 242 -1.11 9.62 -3.43
N TRP A 243 0.02 9.64 -2.71
CA TRP A 243 0.88 8.51 -2.42
C TRP A 243 1.47 7.86 -3.68
N THR A 244 2.58 7.15 -3.51
CA THR A 244 3.07 6.19 -4.50
C THR A 244 2.51 4.82 -4.15
N TRP A 245 2.09 4.09 -5.15
CA TRP A 245 1.49 2.76 -5.02
C TRP A 245 2.31 1.79 -5.84
N ALA A 246 2.78 0.73 -5.23
CA ALA A 246 3.49 -0.34 -5.91
C ALA A 246 2.98 -1.69 -5.42
N THR A 247 2.88 -2.67 -6.31
CA THR A 247 2.55 -4.03 -5.91
C THR A 247 3.58 -5.02 -6.43
N PHE A 248 4.01 -5.90 -5.54
CA PHE A 248 4.99 -6.93 -5.80
C PHE A 248 4.37 -8.31 -5.57
N GLU A 249 4.71 -9.25 -6.44
CA GLU A 249 4.31 -10.64 -6.31
C GLU A 249 5.50 -11.56 -6.48
N HIS A 250 5.48 -12.70 -5.79
CA HIS A 250 6.46 -13.74 -6.04
C HIS A 250 6.32 -14.27 -7.47
N MET A 251 7.44 -14.52 -8.14
CA MET A 251 7.46 -14.93 -9.56
C MET A 251 6.66 -16.20 -9.85
N ASN A 252 6.49 -17.06 -8.85
CA ASN A 252 5.73 -18.30 -8.96
C ASN A 252 4.22 -18.13 -8.75
N ASN A 253 3.73 -16.93 -8.43
CA ASN A 253 2.29 -16.72 -8.20
C ASN A 253 1.51 -17.00 -9.48
N PRO A 254 0.50 -17.89 -9.43
CA PRO A 254 -0.37 -18.11 -10.57
C PRO A 254 -1.20 -16.85 -10.83
N GLY A 255 -1.34 -16.49 -12.09
CA GLY A 255 -2.12 -15.32 -12.51
C GLY A 255 -1.46 -13.96 -12.23
N ARG A 256 -0.17 -13.92 -11.93
CA ARG A 256 0.56 -12.69 -11.56
C ARG A 256 0.34 -11.52 -12.55
N CYS A 257 0.36 -11.78 -13.85
CA CYS A 257 0.13 -10.74 -14.85
C CYS A 257 -1.23 -10.90 -15.57
N ASP A 258 -2.17 -11.70 -15.03
CA ASP A 258 -3.49 -11.85 -15.65
C ASP A 258 -4.24 -10.51 -15.68
N VAL A 259 -5.12 -10.39 -16.65
CA VAL A 259 -6.09 -9.31 -16.86
C VAL A 259 -5.47 -7.96 -17.20
N ILE A 260 -4.66 -7.36 -16.31
CA ILE A 260 -4.09 -6.02 -16.51
C ILE A 260 -2.63 -6.06 -16.97
N GLY A 261 -2.03 -7.24 -17.09
CA GLY A 261 -0.61 -7.38 -17.39
C GLY A 261 0.29 -7.01 -16.23
N CYS A 262 1.60 -6.98 -16.51
CA CYS A 262 2.62 -6.42 -15.62
C CYS A 262 3.43 -5.39 -16.39
N ASN A 263 3.83 -4.30 -15.73
CA ASN A 263 4.70 -3.28 -16.29
C ASN A 263 5.75 -2.84 -15.25
N ASP A 264 7.02 -3.03 -15.59
CA ASP A 264 8.16 -2.64 -14.76
C ASP A 264 9.26 -2.11 -15.66
N THR A 265 9.25 -0.81 -15.87
CA THR A 265 10.14 -0.13 -16.81
C THR A 265 11.59 -0.06 -16.32
N PHE A 266 11.82 -0.27 -15.04
CA PHE A 266 13.15 -0.21 -14.43
C PHE A 266 13.72 -1.59 -14.12
N GLY A 267 12.93 -2.46 -13.50
CA GLY A 267 13.44 -3.69 -12.87
C GLY A 267 13.31 -4.94 -13.73
N ALA A 268 12.51 -4.95 -14.78
CA ALA A 268 12.28 -6.13 -15.62
C ALA A 268 12.83 -5.99 -17.03
N ASN A 269 13.21 -7.11 -17.62
CA ASN A 269 13.60 -7.20 -19.03
C ASN A 269 13.02 -8.48 -19.66
N PRO A 270 11.98 -8.41 -20.53
CA PRO A 270 11.35 -7.18 -21.04
C PRO A 270 10.55 -6.43 -19.95
N PRO A 271 10.33 -5.12 -20.10
CA PRO A 271 9.66 -4.29 -19.09
C PRO A 271 8.16 -4.57 -18.94
N ALA A 272 7.53 -5.10 -19.99
CA ALA A 272 6.10 -5.39 -19.97
C ALA A 272 5.83 -6.87 -20.23
N THR A 273 4.82 -7.40 -19.57
CA THR A 273 4.28 -8.75 -19.77
C THR A 273 2.79 -8.65 -19.99
N ALA A 274 2.33 -9.04 -21.18
CA ALA A 274 0.92 -9.04 -21.53
C ALA A 274 0.15 -10.14 -20.78
N PRO A 275 -1.16 -9.96 -20.50
CA PRO A 275 -1.99 -11.01 -19.94
C PRO A 275 -2.16 -12.19 -20.93
N HIS A 276 -2.18 -13.41 -20.41
CA HIS A 276 -2.37 -14.60 -21.24
C HIS A 276 -3.83 -14.89 -21.61
N GLY A 277 -4.77 -14.30 -20.91
CA GLY A 277 -6.18 -14.64 -21.03
C GLY A 277 -6.57 -16.00 -20.43
N ASN A 278 -5.64 -16.69 -19.79
CA ASN A 278 -5.87 -17.96 -19.08
C ASN A 278 -5.60 -17.75 -17.58
N PRO A 279 -6.64 -17.44 -16.79
CA PRO A 279 -6.47 -17.17 -15.37
C PRO A 279 -5.78 -18.31 -14.63
N GLY A 280 -4.84 -17.96 -13.77
CA GLY A 280 -4.14 -18.91 -12.90
C GLY A 280 -2.96 -19.64 -13.53
N GLN A 281 -2.61 -19.36 -14.78
CA GLN A 281 -1.37 -19.90 -15.36
C GLN A 281 -0.13 -19.24 -14.81
N GLN A 282 0.98 -19.96 -14.86
CA GLN A 282 2.29 -19.42 -14.52
C GLN A 282 2.77 -18.46 -15.63
N TYR A 283 3.27 -17.33 -15.21
CA TYR A 283 3.98 -16.38 -16.08
C TYR A 283 5.49 -16.69 -16.07
N PRO A 284 6.22 -16.33 -17.15
CA PRO A 284 7.67 -16.38 -17.14
C PRO A 284 8.23 -15.58 -15.95
N ASN A 285 9.37 -16.02 -15.45
CA ASN A 285 10.10 -15.26 -14.42
C ASN A 285 10.36 -13.84 -14.92
N CYS A 286 10.16 -12.85 -14.06
CA CYS A 286 10.55 -11.47 -14.34
C CYS A 286 12.09 -11.39 -14.30
N THR A 287 12.72 -11.52 -15.47
CA THR A 287 14.18 -11.36 -15.59
C THR A 287 14.58 -9.97 -15.14
N LYS A 288 15.47 -9.89 -14.15
CA LYS A 288 15.90 -8.60 -13.62
C LYS A 288 16.77 -7.85 -14.62
N SER A 289 16.56 -6.54 -14.73
CA SER A 289 17.44 -5.67 -15.47
C SER A 289 18.84 -5.65 -14.86
N ALA A 290 19.85 -5.27 -15.64
CA ALA A 290 21.23 -5.14 -15.13
C ALA A 290 21.29 -4.09 -14.00
N ALA A 291 20.53 -2.99 -14.12
CA ALA A 291 20.47 -1.93 -13.11
C ALA A 291 19.90 -2.46 -11.78
N LEU A 292 18.78 -3.17 -11.82
CA LEU A 292 18.18 -3.75 -10.61
C LEU A 292 19.07 -4.84 -10.01
N SER A 293 19.70 -5.68 -10.85
CA SER A 293 20.62 -6.73 -10.39
C SER A 293 21.82 -6.14 -9.63
N ALA A 294 22.34 -5.00 -10.09
CA ALA A 294 23.40 -4.28 -9.39
C ALA A 294 22.96 -3.74 -8.02
N LEU A 295 21.73 -3.24 -7.92
CA LEU A 295 21.16 -2.80 -6.64
C LEU A 295 20.97 -3.96 -5.66
N PHE A 296 20.48 -5.10 -6.13
CA PHE A 296 20.37 -6.30 -5.29
C PHE A 296 21.74 -6.76 -4.77
N ALA A 297 22.77 -6.79 -5.62
CA ALA A 297 24.13 -7.19 -5.23
C ALA A 297 24.73 -6.26 -4.16
N GLY A 298 24.36 -4.99 -4.12
CA GLY A 298 24.79 -4.02 -3.11
C GLY A 298 23.91 -3.99 -1.84
N SER A 299 22.81 -4.73 -1.80
CA SER A 299 21.84 -4.69 -0.72
C SER A 299 22.10 -5.76 0.35
N LYS A 300 21.57 -5.52 1.56
CA LYS A 300 21.57 -6.48 2.69
C LYS A 300 20.16 -7.00 2.90
N ILE A 301 19.63 -7.74 1.94
CA ILE A 301 18.29 -8.34 2.03
C ILE A 301 18.39 -9.86 1.98
N ASP A 302 17.33 -10.55 2.40
CA ASP A 302 17.19 -11.98 2.18
C ASP A 302 17.25 -12.27 0.67
N PRO A 303 18.13 -13.15 0.18
CA PRO A 303 18.23 -13.50 -1.24
C PRO A 303 16.91 -13.93 -1.88
N ALA A 304 15.96 -14.47 -1.11
CA ALA A 304 14.64 -14.84 -1.59
C ALA A 304 13.87 -13.66 -2.19
N PHE A 305 14.15 -12.42 -1.76
CA PHE A 305 13.52 -11.21 -2.34
C PHE A 305 13.88 -10.97 -3.81
N THR A 306 14.93 -11.59 -4.33
CA THR A 306 15.24 -11.53 -5.77
C THR A 306 14.18 -12.25 -6.63
N ASN A 307 13.36 -13.11 -6.03
CA ASN A 307 12.27 -13.83 -6.68
C ASN A 307 10.97 -13.05 -6.78
N TYR A 308 10.93 -11.80 -6.32
CA TYR A 308 9.74 -10.95 -6.42
C TYR A 308 9.80 -10.07 -7.66
N CYS A 309 8.62 -9.82 -8.22
CA CYS A 309 8.42 -9.03 -9.42
C CYS A 309 7.55 -7.83 -9.10
N LEU A 310 7.92 -6.65 -9.56
CA LEU A 310 7.01 -5.51 -9.58
C LEU A 310 5.95 -5.78 -10.66
N LYS A 311 4.69 -5.63 -10.29
CA LYS A 311 3.57 -5.74 -11.24
C LYS A 311 3.28 -4.40 -11.90
N GLY A 312 3.51 -3.32 -11.19
CA GLY A 312 3.35 -1.95 -11.66
C GLY A 312 3.27 -0.95 -10.51
N THR A 313 3.14 0.31 -10.88
CA THR A 313 3.06 1.45 -9.99
C THR A 313 1.90 2.38 -10.35
N GLN A 314 1.42 3.17 -9.39
CA GLN A 314 0.50 4.28 -9.59
C GLN A 314 0.97 5.47 -8.75
N THR A 315 0.86 6.67 -9.31
CA THR A 315 1.12 7.94 -8.62
C THR A 315 -0.02 8.94 -8.82
N ASP A 316 -0.90 8.67 -9.78
CA ASP A 316 -2.09 9.46 -10.05
C ASP A 316 -3.26 8.58 -10.51
N PHE A 317 -4.47 9.13 -10.47
CA PHE A 317 -5.71 8.48 -10.86
C PHE A 317 -5.79 8.22 -12.37
N THR A 318 -5.12 9.05 -13.16
CA THR A 318 -5.07 8.96 -14.61
C THR A 318 -3.64 9.02 -15.11
N ASP A 319 -3.41 8.44 -16.28
CA ASP A 319 -2.16 8.62 -17.01
C ASP A 319 -2.10 9.99 -17.72
N ALA A 320 -1.02 10.26 -18.44
CA ALA A 320 -0.83 11.51 -19.18
C ALA A 320 -1.86 11.75 -20.30
N GLN A 321 -2.59 10.70 -20.71
CA GLN A 321 -3.65 10.75 -21.70
C GLN A 321 -5.04 10.91 -21.08
N GLY A 322 -5.12 10.98 -19.74
CA GLY A 322 -6.38 11.08 -18.99
C GLY A 322 -7.12 9.75 -18.84
N VAL A 323 -6.47 8.62 -19.17
CA VAL A 323 -7.04 7.30 -18.97
C VAL A 323 -6.83 6.86 -17.51
N GLN A 324 -7.89 6.34 -16.89
CA GLN A 324 -7.82 5.87 -15.51
C GLN A 324 -6.80 4.74 -15.36
N THR A 325 -5.93 4.88 -14.37
CA THR A 325 -4.90 3.90 -14.08
C THR A 325 -5.45 2.68 -13.33
N ARG A 326 -4.87 1.50 -13.58
CA ARG A 326 -5.21 0.25 -12.92
C ARG A 326 -3.98 -0.32 -12.24
N LEU A 327 -4.18 -0.84 -11.04
CA LEU A 327 -3.16 -1.58 -10.30
C LEU A 327 -3.84 -2.49 -9.28
N GLY A 328 -3.35 -3.71 -9.21
CA GLY A 328 -3.81 -4.71 -8.27
C GLY A 328 -2.96 -5.97 -8.40
N ASN A 329 -2.97 -6.86 -7.41
CA ASN A 329 -2.28 -8.13 -7.50
C ASN A 329 -3.23 -9.34 -7.46
N SER A 330 -2.72 -10.49 -7.85
CA SER A 330 -3.51 -11.72 -7.99
C SER A 330 -3.99 -12.30 -6.65
N VAL A 331 -3.45 -11.82 -5.53
CA VAL A 331 -3.75 -12.30 -4.17
C VAL A 331 -4.70 -11.38 -3.44
N THR A 332 -4.33 -10.11 -3.29
CA THR A 332 -5.14 -9.12 -2.57
C THR A 332 -6.44 -8.80 -3.30
N GLU A 333 -6.35 -8.54 -4.62
CA GLU A 333 -7.48 -8.18 -5.47
C GLU A 333 -8.07 -9.39 -6.20
N GLN A 334 -7.89 -10.59 -5.64
CA GLN A 334 -8.47 -11.80 -6.20
C GLN A 334 -9.98 -11.65 -6.45
N GLY A 335 -10.40 -11.87 -7.69
CA GLY A 335 -11.79 -11.79 -8.12
C GLY A 335 -12.24 -10.45 -8.69
N PHE A 336 -11.40 -9.38 -8.58
CA PHE A 336 -11.70 -8.07 -9.17
C PHE A 336 -10.45 -7.33 -9.70
N VAL A 337 -9.40 -8.08 -10.07
CA VAL A 337 -8.15 -7.50 -10.61
C VAL A 337 -8.40 -6.65 -11.86
N ASP A 338 -9.40 -7.01 -12.66
CA ASP A 338 -9.81 -6.31 -13.88
C ASP A 338 -10.33 -4.89 -13.62
N THR A 339 -10.87 -4.64 -12.44
CA THR A 339 -11.37 -3.34 -12.02
C THR A 339 -10.53 -2.71 -10.91
N ALA A 340 -9.44 -3.38 -10.50
CA ALA A 340 -8.62 -2.90 -9.40
C ALA A 340 -7.86 -1.62 -9.77
N SER A 341 -7.90 -0.66 -8.86
CA SER A 341 -7.08 0.55 -8.86
C SER A 341 -6.80 0.93 -7.42
N CYS A 342 -5.58 0.71 -6.96
CA CYS A 342 -5.17 1.01 -5.58
C CYS A 342 -5.54 2.44 -5.20
N ILE A 343 -5.13 3.40 -6.04
CA ILE A 343 -5.37 4.83 -5.76
C ILE A 343 -6.86 5.18 -5.75
N THR A 344 -7.67 4.61 -6.67
CA THR A 344 -9.12 4.86 -6.70
C THR A 344 -9.81 4.30 -5.45
N CYS A 345 -9.48 3.07 -5.06
CA CYS A 345 -10.04 2.44 -3.87
C CYS A 345 -9.63 3.19 -2.60
N HIS A 346 -8.35 3.47 -2.45
CA HIS A 346 -7.80 4.14 -1.27
C HIS A 346 -8.11 5.63 -1.20
N GLY A 347 -8.31 6.31 -2.33
CA GLY A 347 -8.77 7.70 -2.37
C GLY A 347 -10.15 7.91 -1.71
N ARG A 348 -10.89 6.82 -1.46
CA ARG A 348 -12.20 6.82 -0.77
C ARG A 348 -12.09 6.49 0.71
N ALA A 349 -10.88 6.29 1.23
CA ALA A 349 -10.67 6.01 2.64
C ALA A 349 -11.17 7.17 3.50
N ALA A 350 -12.19 6.90 4.32
CA ALA A 350 -12.87 7.94 5.06
C ALA A 350 -13.54 7.45 6.34
N TYR A 351 -13.49 8.29 7.37
CA TYR A 351 -14.30 8.17 8.58
C TYR A 351 -15.69 8.74 8.32
N SER A 352 -16.73 7.97 8.63
CA SER A 352 -18.11 8.39 8.54
C SER A 352 -18.62 9.01 9.85
N PHE A 353 -19.08 10.23 9.82
CA PHE A 353 -19.70 10.88 10.99
C PHE A 353 -21.04 10.25 11.38
N ALA A 354 -21.74 9.63 10.43
CA ALA A 354 -23.03 8.99 10.69
C ALA A 354 -22.88 7.66 11.44
N THR A 355 -21.88 6.85 11.08
CA THR A 355 -21.66 5.53 11.72
C THR A 355 -20.64 5.56 12.85
N GLY A 356 -19.88 6.64 12.98
CA GLY A 356 -18.80 6.74 13.95
C GLY A 356 -17.61 5.81 13.61
N GLY A 357 -17.38 5.54 12.34
CA GLY A 357 -16.33 4.67 11.86
C GLY A 357 -16.36 4.54 10.35
N TRP A 358 -16.18 3.33 9.86
CA TRP A 358 -16.28 3.02 8.46
C TRP A 358 -17.73 2.85 7.98
N SER A 359 -18.03 3.26 6.75
CA SER A 359 -19.33 3.03 6.11
C SER A 359 -19.16 2.30 4.78
N PRO A 360 -19.72 1.08 4.65
CA PRO A 360 -19.62 0.32 3.42
C PRO A 360 -20.37 0.96 2.24
N ASN A 361 -21.43 1.70 2.53
CA ASN A 361 -22.45 2.07 1.53
C ASN A 361 -22.01 3.14 0.53
N ARG A 362 -20.88 3.82 0.71
CA ARG A 362 -20.38 4.82 -0.24
C ARG A 362 -18.94 4.61 -0.68
N VAL A 363 -18.25 3.71 -0.01
CA VAL A 363 -16.81 3.60 -0.15
C VAL A 363 -16.42 2.60 -1.22
N PHE A 364 -17.07 1.45 -1.24
CA PHE A 364 -16.76 0.39 -2.18
C PHE A 364 -17.77 0.25 -3.32
N LEU A 365 -18.96 0.84 -3.18
CA LEU A 365 -20.08 0.43 -4.00
C LEU A 365 -20.86 1.63 -4.53
N TYR A 366 -20.90 1.75 -5.83
CA TYR A 366 -22.05 2.26 -6.52
C TYR A 366 -22.92 1.04 -6.87
N ASN A 367 -24.09 0.89 -6.24
CA ASN A 367 -25.01 -0.22 -6.50
C ASN A 367 -24.43 -1.64 -6.33
N SER A 368 -23.71 -1.93 -5.24
CA SER A 368 -23.14 -3.25 -4.92
C SER A 368 -22.03 -3.75 -5.87
N THR A 369 -21.55 -2.96 -6.79
CA THR A 369 -20.46 -3.32 -7.70
C THR A 369 -19.16 -2.68 -7.23
N PRO A 370 -18.01 -3.41 -7.22
CA PRO A 370 -16.72 -2.80 -7.01
C PRO A 370 -16.53 -1.64 -7.98
N ILE A 371 -16.14 -0.48 -7.45
CA ILE A 371 -15.95 0.68 -8.30
C ILE A 371 -14.67 0.47 -9.08
N GLY A 372 -14.80 0.43 -10.39
CA GLY A 372 -13.66 0.44 -11.30
C GLY A 372 -12.81 1.72 -11.16
N PRO A 373 -11.70 1.81 -11.89
CA PRO A 373 -10.84 2.99 -11.88
C PRO A 373 -11.66 4.24 -12.19
N THR A 374 -11.48 5.26 -11.37
CA THR A 374 -12.12 6.58 -11.56
C THR A 374 -11.08 7.67 -11.38
N GLY A 375 -11.41 8.88 -11.82
CA GLY A 375 -10.63 10.06 -11.48
C GLY A 375 -10.73 10.42 -9.99
N PRO A 376 -10.09 11.53 -9.58
CA PRO A 376 -10.20 12.05 -8.22
C PRO A 376 -11.65 12.27 -7.81
N LEU A 377 -11.94 12.05 -6.55
CA LEU A 377 -13.27 12.31 -6.01
C LEU A 377 -13.52 13.82 -5.96
N ASP A 378 -14.71 14.22 -6.39
CA ASP A 378 -15.18 15.59 -6.16
C ASP A 378 -15.44 15.81 -4.66
N PRO A 379 -14.68 16.67 -3.96
CA PRO A 379 -14.86 16.88 -2.54
C PRO A 379 -16.27 17.36 -2.17
N GLY A 380 -16.88 18.17 -2.99
CA GLY A 380 -18.21 18.71 -2.73
C GLY A 380 -19.32 17.67 -2.82
N GLN A 381 -19.14 16.67 -3.68
CA GLN A 381 -20.15 15.63 -3.87
C GLN A 381 -19.95 14.43 -2.94
N PHE A 382 -18.70 14.08 -2.64
CA PHE A 382 -18.39 12.86 -1.88
C PHE A 382 -18.32 13.11 -0.37
N TRP A 383 -17.71 14.23 0.05
CA TRP A 383 -17.40 14.47 1.45
C TRP A 383 -18.45 15.25 2.21
N LEU A 384 -19.34 15.98 1.51
CA LEU A 384 -20.33 16.87 2.10
C LEU A 384 -21.76 16.34 1.91
N TYR A 385 -22.66 16.71 2.81
CA TYR A 385 -24.06 16.47 2.61
C TYR A 385 -24.56 17.26 1.40
N PRO A 386 -25.41 16.65 0.55
CA PRO A 386 -26.12 17.40 -0.48
C PRO A 386 -26.87 18.58 0.14
N GLN A 387 -26.88 19.72 -0.54
CA GLN A 387 -27.54 20.93 -0.08
C GLN A 387 -29.07 20.79 0.15
N MET A 388 -29.64 19.65 -0.21
CA MET A 388 -31.10 19.40 -0.18
C MET A 388 -31.57 18.63 1.06
N ASP A 389 -30.73 18.37 2.07
CA ASP A 389 -31.22 17.79 3.32
C ASP A 389 -31.61 18.89 4.31
N PRO A 390 -32.95 19.23 4.45
CA PRO A 390 -33.41 20.31 5.31
C PRO A 390 -33.18 20.03 6.80
N MET A 391 -32.85 18.80 7.18
CA MET A 391 -32.65 18.39 8.57
C MET A 391 -31.19 18.54 9.03
N ARG A 392 -30.27 18.96 8.17
CA ARG A 392 -28.83 19.03 8.48
C ARG A 392 -28.24 20.39 8.06
N PRO A 393 -27.25 20.88 8.80
CA PRO A 393 -26.54 22.10 8.41
C PRO A 393 -26.00 21.95 6.99
N GLN A 394 -26.22 22.95 6.15
CA GLN A 394 -25.67 23.01 4.80
C GLN A 394 -24.13 22.86 4.90
N ASN A 395 -23.56 22.03 4.03
CA ASN A 395 -22.14 21.73 3.99
C ASN A 395 -21.55 21.01 5.23
N ALA A 396 -22.40 20.39 6.06
CA ALA A 396 -21.87 19.53 7.12
C ALA A 396 -21.13 18.34 6.50
N PRO A 397 -19.91 17.98 7.01
CA PRO A 397 -19.18 16.86 6.46
C PRO A 397 -19.90 15.53 6.76
N ILE A 398 -20.08 14.72 5.74
CA ILE A 398 -20.58 13.33 5.86
C ILE A 398 -19.43 12.42 6.23
N PHE A 399 -18.29 12.65 5.58
CA PHE A 399 -17.09 11.89 5.73
C PHE A 399 -15.90 12.80 6.00
N ARG A 400 -14.90 12.23 6.67
CA ARG A 400 -13.55 12.79 6.77
C ARG A 400 -12.59 11.88 6.04
N ALA A 401 -11.96 12.39 4.98
CA ALA A 401 -10.89 11.68 4.29
C ALA A 401 -9.77 11.32 5.26
N THR A 402 -9.23 10.12 5.13
CA THR A 402 -8.13 9.62 5.96
C THR A 402 -6.83 9.49 5.18
N ASP A 403 -6.65 10.38 4.21
CA ASP A 403 -5.44 10.49 3.38
C ASP A 403 -5.02 9.12 2.81
N PHE A 404 -5.96 8.42 2.17
CA PHE A 404 -5.80 7.11 1.55
C PHE A 404 -5.62 5.93 2.51
N VAL A 405 -5.57 6.14 3.83
CA VAL A 405 -5.30 5.08 4.82
C VAL A 405 -6.60 4.49 5.36
N TRP A 406 -6.94 3.28 4.89
CA TRP A 406 -8.13 2.55 5.31
C TRP A 406 -8.09 2.02 6.74
N SER A 407 -6.91 1.67 7.25
CA SER A 407 -6.77 1.18 8.62
C SER A 407 -7.37 2.14 9.64
N ILE A 408 -7.29 3.45 9.41
CA ILE A 408 -7.84 4.46 10.33
C ILE A 408 -9.35 4.29 10.55
N PRO A 409 -10.23 4.39 9.53
CA PRO A 409 -11.67 4.28 9.78
C PRO A 409 -12.11 2.85 10.12
N PHE A 410 -11.37 1.84 9.68
CA PHE A 410 -11.68 0.44 9.94
C PHE A 410 -11.34 -0.01 11.35
N CYS A 411 -10.13 0.31 11.77
CA CYS A 411 -9.51 -0.27 12.95
C CYS A 411 -9.65 0.63 14.18
N ALA A 412 -10.09 1.88 14.02
CA ALA A 412 -10.23 2.82 15.14
C ALA A 412 -11.02 2.21 16.30
N VAL A 413 -10.41 2.28 17.49
CA VAL A 413 -10.93 1.73 18.73
C VAL A 413 -12.22 2.47 19.14
N ASP A 414 -13.25 1.72 19.49
CA ASP A 414 -14.50 2.27 20.00
C ASP A 414 -14.39 2.64 21.50
N ALA A 415 -15.45 3.24 22.05
CA ALA A 415 -15.51 3.66 23.46
C ALA A 415 -15.37 2.48 24.45
N ALA A 416 -15.63 1.25 24.01
CA ALA A 416 -15.47 0.04 24.83
C ALA A 416 -14.06 -0.58 24.71
N GLY A 417 -13.17 0.03 23.92
CA GLY A 417 -11.82 -0.48 23.70
C GLY A 417 -11.71 -1.56 22.63
N ASN A 418 -12.75 -1.78 21.82
CA ASN A 418 -12.71 -2.80 20.77
C ASN A 418 -12.22 -2.20 19.45
N SER A 419 -11.36 -2.94 18.76
CA SER A 419 -10.96 -2.71 17.36
C SER A 419 -11.36 -3.90 16.50
N ARG A 420 -11.70 -3.65 15.24
CA ARG A 420 -11.97 -4.71 14.26
C ARG A 420 -10.72 -5.41 13.76
N CYS A 421 -9.57 -4.74 13.88
CA CYS A 421 -8.29 -5.22 13.34
C CYS A 421 -7.44 -5.95 14.37
N VAL A 422 -7.87 -5.96 15.62
CA VAL A 422 -7.18 -6.67 16.71
C VAL A 422 -7.87 -7.99 16.95
N ALA A 423 -7.15 -9.10 16.75
CA ALA A 423 -7.66 -10.42 17.11
C ALA A 423 -7.91 -10.46 18.63
N LYS A 424 -9.11 -10.91 19.02
CA LYS A 424 -9.45 -11.16 20.42
C LYS A 424 -8.86 -12.48 20.87
#